data_0678abda27d59ecb94b98b49c2210847
#
_entry.id   0678abda27d59ecb94b98b49c2210847
#
_cell.length_a   1.000
_cell.length_b   1.000
_cell.length_c   1.000
_cell.angle_alpha   90.00
_cell.angle_beta   90.00
_cell.angle_gamma   90.00
#
_symmetry.space_group_name_H-M   'P 1'
#
loop_
_entity.id
_entity.type
_entity.pdbx_description
1 polymer ?
#
loop_
_entity_poly.entity_id
_entity_poly.type
_entity_poly.pdbx_seq_one_letter_code
_entity_poly.pdbx_strand_id
1 'polypeptide(L)'
;TEFGPRALGARSIIGDPRNKEMQTTINLKIKRRESFRPFAPTVLAEEVNKYFELNRSSPYMLLISSVHEKRRLPFVRGDKEDMLETVRQPRSDIPAVTHIDYSARIQTIEKDDHKKFYDLIKAFEELTGYGIIVNTSFNIRGEPIVNTPMDAYRCFMNTEMDVLVLEDCFVLKEEQTKINREEGL
;
A
#
# COMPACT_ATOMS: atom_id res chain seq x y z
N THR A 1 -7.92 -15.63 4.15
CA THR A 1 -6.96 -16.56 3.54
C THR A 1 -6.02 -15.79 2.64
N GLU A 2 -4.72 -16.07 2.75
CA GLU A 2 -3.69 -15.42 1.94
C GLU A 2 -3.28 -16.33 0.79
N PHE A 3 -2.83 -15.74 -0.31
CA PHE A 3 -2.31 -16.45 -1.45
C PHE A 3 -0.82 -16.12 -1.63
N GLY A 4 0.05 -17.08 -1.32
CA GLY A 4 1.50 -16.85 -1.29
C GLY A 4 1.87 -15.75 -0.27
N PRO A 5 2.87 -14.89 -0.56
CA PRO A 5 3.30 -13.83 0.35
C PRO A 5 2.43 -12.55 0.23
N ARG A 6 1.14 -12.66 -0.13
CA ARG A 6 0.21 -11.54 -0.37
C ARG A 6 -0.94 -11.59 0.60
N ALA A 7 -1.12 -10.55 1.39
CA ALA A 7 -2.20 -10.46 2.36
C ALA A 7 -3.58 -10.19 1.73
N LEU A 8 -3.63 -9.63 0.53
CA LEU A 8 -4.83 -9.40 -0.29
C LEU A 8 -5.98 -8.68 0.43
N GLY A 9 -5.66 -7.81 1.41
CA GLY A 9 -6.65 -7.07 2.19
C GLY A 9 -7.03 -7.69 3.54
N ALA A 10 -6.67 -8.96 3.80
CA ALA A 10 -6.99 -9.63 5.05
C ALA A 10 -6.01 -9.26 6.19
N ARG A 11 -4.72 -9.15 5.87
CA ARG A 11 -3.64 -8.74 6.79
C ARG A 11 -2.73 -7.77 6.06
N SER A 12 -3.23 -6.56 5.87
CA SER A 12 -2.62 -5.56 5.01
C SER A 12 -2.27 -4.29 5.77
N ILE A 13 -1.17 -3.67 5.37
CA ILE A 13 -0.92 -2.26 5.61
C ILE A 13 -1.40 -1.53 4.36
N ILE A 14 -2.23 -0.52 4.56
CA ILE A 14 -2.80 0.30 3.50
C ILE A 14 -2.32 1.74 3.63
N GLY A 15 -2.36 2.49 2.54
CA GLY A 15 -1.98 3.90 2.51
C GLY A 15 -2.56 4.63 1.31
N ASP A 16 -2.50 5.95 1.34
CA ASP A 16 -2.97 6.81 0.27
C ASP A 16 -1.96 6.82 -0.90
N PRO A 17 -2.31 6.32 -2.10
CA PRO A 17 -1.40 6.23 -3.23
C PRO A 17 -1.05 7.60 -3.85
N ARG A 18 -1.83 8.64 -3.57
CA ARG A 18 -1.65 10.01 -4.09
C ARG A 18 -0.53 10.76 -3.37
N ASN A 19 -0.26 10.36 -2.12
CA ASN A 19 0.78 10.99 -1.32
C ASN A 19 2.17 10.56 -1.82
N LYS A 20 2.94 11.52 -2.34
CA LYS A 20 4.30 11.30 -2.86
C LYS A 20 5.29 10.75 -1.83
N GLU A 21 5.07 11.03 -0.54
CA GLU A 21 5.92 10.54 0.54
C GLU A 21 5.49 9.17 1.08
N MET A 22 4.32 8.67 0.69
CA MET A 22 3.75 7.41 1.24
C MET A 22 4.69 6.23 1.03
N GLN A 23 5.31 6.10 -0.14
CA GLN A 23 6.28 5.05 -0.43
C GLN A 23 7.46 5.08 0.55
N THR A 24 8.05 6.26 0.76
CA THR A 24 9.16 6.46 1.69
C THR A 24 8.72 6.20 3.13
N THR A 25 7.57 6.73 3.52
CA THR A 25 7.00 6.56 4.87
C THR A 25 6.79 5.09 5.19
N ILE A 26 6.08 4.34 4.35
CA ILE A 26 5.84 2.92 4.62
C ILE A 26 7.15 2.13 4.63
N ASN A 27 8.08 2.40 3.70
CA ASN A 27 9.35 1.67 3.65
C ASN A 27 10.23 1.93 4.88
N LEU A 28 10.46 3.19 5.24
CA LEU A 28 11.40 3.54 6.31
C LEU A 28 10.79 3.39 7.70
N LYS A 29 9.56 3.88 7.89
CA LYS A 29 8.94 4.02 9.20
C LYS A 29 8.17 2.76 9.63
N ILE A 30 7.73 1.95 8.70
CA ILE A 30 6.96 0.74 8.97
C ILE A 30 7.75 -0.51 8.58
N LYS A 31 8.12 -0.64 7.30
CA LYS A 31 8.78 -1.84 6.77
C LYS A 31 10.26 -1.97 7.14
N ARG A 32 10.90 -0.90 7.60
CA ARG A 32 12.32 -0.84 7.95
C ARG A 32 13.23 -1.38 6.84
N ARG A 33 13.01 -0.89 5.62
CA ARG A 33 13.72 -1.30 4.42
C ARG A 33 14.02 -0.10 3.50
N GLU A 34 14.67 -0.34 2.39
CA GLU A 34 15.09 0.67 1.44
C GLU A 34 13.90 1.51 0.92
N SER A 35 14.03 2.85 0.92
CA SER A 35 12.94 3.80 0.62
C SER A 35 12.38 3.67 -0.80
N PHE A 36 13.17 3.16 -1.74
CA PHE A 36 12.82 3.08 -3.15
C PHE A 36 12.02 1.84 -3.55
N ARG A 37 11.78 0.88 -2.64
CA ARG A 37 11.01 -0.32 -2.98
C ARG A 37 9.57 0.05 -3.34
N PRO A 38 9.08 -0.41 -4.51
CA PRO A 38 7.72 -0.09 -4.94
C PRO A 38 6.68 -0.84 -4.12
N PHE A 39 5.48 -0.26 -4.05
CA PHE A 39 4.30 -0.89 -3.50
C PHE A 39 3.30 -1.23 -4.60
N ALA A 40 2.45 -2.20 -4.31
CA ALA A 40 1.38 -2.61 -5.18
C ALA A 40 0.07 -1.88 -4.80
N PRO A 41 -0.74 -1.47 -5.78
CA PRO A 41 -2.08 -0.98 -5.53
C PRO A 41 -3.10 -2.13 -5.36
N THR A 42 -4.17 -1.84 -4.61
CA THR A 42 -5.47 -2.49 -4.79
C THR A 42 -6.43 -1.46 -5.34
N VAL A 43 -7.16 -1.82 -6.39
CA VAL A 43 -8.10 -0.97 -7.12
C VAL A 43 -9.45 -1.66 -7.24
N LEU A 44 -10.55 -0.90 -7.20
CA LEU A 44 -11.87 -1.42 -7.52
C LEU A 44 -11.86 -2.00 -8.95
N ALA A 45 -12.39 -3.21 -9.14
CA ALA A 45 -12.30 -3.91 -10.43
C ALA A 45 -12.93 -3.12 -11.58
N GLU A 46 -14.05 -2.47 -11.31
CA GLU A 46 -14.77 -1.60 -12.26
C GLU A 46 -13.99 -0.32 -12.61
N GLU A 47 -13.02 0.08 -11.76
CA GLU A 47 -12.23 1.29 -11.93
C GLU A 47 -10.84 1.03 -12.54
N VAL A 48 -10.43 -0.23 -12.70
CA VAL A 48 -9.06 -0.59 -13.09
C VAL A 48 -8.61 0.11 -14.38
N ASN A 49 -9.49 0.22 -15.36
CA ASN A 49 -9.23 0.88 -16.64
C ASN A 49 -9.02 2.41 -16.53
N LYS A 50 -9.43 3.03 -15.42
CA LYS A 50 -9.18 4.45 -15.19
C LYS A 50 -7.73 4.72 -14.77
N TYR A 51 -7.05 3.70 -14.22
CA TYR A 51 -5.70 3.81 -13.70
C TYR A 51 -4.66 3.10 -14.54
N PHE A 52 -5.00 1.93 -15.09
CA PHE A 52 -4.04 1.02 -15.74
C PHE A 52 -4.53 0.53 -17.10
N GLU A 53 -3.59 0.19 -17.96
CA GLU A 53 -3.84 -0.45 -19.24
C GLU A 53 -4.16 -1.96 -19.05
N LEU A 54 -5.13 -2.24 -18.18
CA LEU A 54 -5.54 -3.59 -17.81
C LEU A 54 -7.07 -3.73 -17.96
N ASN A 55 -7.52 -4.75 -18.68
CA ASN A 55 -8.93 -5.02 -18.98
C ASN A 55 -9.43 -6.34 -18.40
N ARG A 56 -8.83 -6.81 -17.30
CA ARG A 56 -9.17 -8.08 -16.65
C ARG A 56 -8.92 -8.03 -15.15
N SER A 57 -9.55 -8.95 -14.42
CA SER A 57 -9.32 -9.13 -13.00
C SER A 57 -7.91 -9.63 -12.69
N SER A 58 -7.36 -9.16 -11.58
CA SER A 58 -6.09 -9.56 -11.00
C SER A 58 -6.22 -9.68 -9.47
N PRO A 59 -7.05 -10.58 -8.93
CA PRO A 59 -7.36 -10.62 -7.50
C PRO A 59 -6.16 -10.99 -6.64
N TYR A 60 -5.19 -11.71 -7.19
CA TYR A 60 -4.03 -12.24 -6.48
C TYR A 60 -2.74 -11.42 -6.63
N MET A 61 -2.83 -10.18 -7.17
CA MET A 61 -1.67 -9.30 -7.33
C MET A 61 -0.53 -9.95 -8.15
N LEU A 62 -0.87 -10.66 -9.23
CA LEU A 62 0.08 -11.37 -10.09
C LEU A 62 0.37 -10.63 -11.39
N LEU A 63 -0.56 -9.80 -11.87
CA LEU A 63 -0.42 -9.12 -13.16
C LEU A 63 0.26 -7.77 -12.97
N ILE A 64 1.11 -7.44 -13.94
CA ILE A 64 1.74 -6.14 -14.09
C ILE A 64 1.14 -5.47 -15.32
N SER A 65 0.82 -4.19 -15.20
CA SER A 65 0.39 -3.37 -16.34
C SER A 65 0.87 -1.94 -16.17
N SER A 66 0.89 -1.21 -17.27
CA SER A 66 1.27 0.20 -17.28
C SER A 66 0.19 1.07 -16.65
N VAL A 67 0.61 2.12 -15.95
CA VAL A 67 -0.27 3.23 -15.58
C VAL A 67 -0.76 3.90 -16.87
N HIS A 68 -2.05 4.22 -16.94
CA HIS A 68 -2.66 4.84 -18.10
C HIS A 68 -1.92 6.14 -18.47
N GLU A 69 -1.65 6.35 -19.74
CA GLU A 69 -0.84 7.48 -20.25
C GLU A 69 -1.34 8.85 -19.75
N LYS A 70 -2.65 9.04 -19.69
CA LYS A 70 -3.28 10.29 -19.19
C LYS A 70 -2.97 10.63 -17.74
N ARG A 71 -2.49 9.66 -16.96
CA ARG A 71 -2.12 9.81 -15.54
C ARG A 71 -0.63 9.96 -15.32
N ARG A 72 0.19 9.76 -16.38
CA ARG A 72 1.63 9.85 -16.29
C ARG A 72 2.07 11.31 -16.18
N LEU A 73 3.04 11.55 -15.30
CA LEU A 73 3.73 12.82 -15.20
C LEU A 73 5.02 12.77 -16.02
N PRO A 74 5.45 13.90 -16.61
CA PRO A 74 6.71 13.97 -17.32
C PRO A 74 7.87 13.59 -16.39
N PHE A 75 8.72 12.71 -16.88
CA PHE A 75 9.94 12.34 -16.18
C PHE A 75 11.11 13.22 -16.68
N VAL A 76 11.76 13.89 -15.76
CA VAL A 76 12.97 14.65 -16.05
C VAL A 76 14.17 13.79 -15.64
N ARG A 77 14.95 13.35 -16.62
CA ARG A 77 16.19 12.61 -16.35
C ARG A 77 17.18 13.55 -15.69
N GLY A 78 17.40 13.38 -14.39
CA GLY A 78 18.43 14.10 -13.64
C GLY A 78 19.84 13.76 -14.15
N ASP A 79 20.82 14.57 -13.78
CA ASP A 79 22.23 14.30 -14.02
C ASP A 79 22.61 12.95 -13.39
N LYS A 80 23.57 12.25 -14.01
CA LYS A 80 23.95 10.86 -13.67
C LYS A 80 24.38 10.66 -12.20
N GLU A 81 24.57 11.74 -11.45
CA GLU A 81 25.12 11.73 -10.10
C GLU A 81 24.06 11.50 -8.99
N ASP A 82 22.77 11.76 -9.23
CA ASP A 82 21.73 11.52 -8.22
C ASP A 82 20.63 10.54 -8.69
N MET A 83 20.98 9.25 -8.66
CA MET A 83 20.03 8.16 -8.97
C MET A 83 18.87 8.10 -7.97
N LEU A 84 19.08 8.50 -6.70
CA LEU A 84 18.03 8.45 -5.68
C LEU A 84 16.97 9.54 -5.92
N GLU A 85 17.40 10.75 -6.29
CA GLU A 85 16.47 11.82 -6.67
C GLU A 85 15.66 11.41 -7.89
N THR A 86 16.29 10.83 -8.89
CA THR A 86 15.65 10.28 -10.08
C THR A 86 14.57 9.25 -9.75
N VAL A 87 14.85 8.36 -8.80
CA VAL A 87 13.88 7.32 -8.36
C VAL A 87 12.71 7.92 -7.58
N ARG A 88 12.93 8.99 -6.82
CA ARG A 88 11.91 9.65 -5.99
C ARG A 88 10.95 10.57 -6.76
N GLN A 89 11.26 10.91 -8.00
CA GLN A 89 10.36 11.76 -8.79
C GLN A 89 8.99 11.12 -8.97
N PRO A 90 7.89 11.85 -8.68
CA PRO A 90 6.54 11.37 -8.97
C PRO A 90 6.38 11.12 -10.48
N ARG A 91 5.88 9.94 -10.85
CA ARG A 91 5.66 9.54 -12.25
C ARG A 91 4.21 9.55 -12.67
N SER A 92 3.31 9.69 -11.70
CA SER A 92 1.87 9.78 -11.94
C SER A 92 1.18 10.49 -10.79
N ASP A 93 -0.12 10.66 -10.87
CA ASP A 93 -0.98 11.15 -9.79
C ASP A 93 -1.23 10.11 -8.67
N ILE A 94 -0.70 8.89 -8.83
CA ILE A 94 -0.65 7.81 -7.83
C ILE A 94 0.79 7.36 -7.60
N PRO A 95 1.69 8.26 -7.17
CA PRO A 95 3.14 8.03 -7.19
C PRO A 95 3.59 6.89 -6.28
N ALA A 96 2.89 6.64 -5.17
CA ALA A 96 3.28 5.60 -4.21
C ALA A 96 3.19 4.17 -4.76
N VAL A 97 2.46 3.96 -5.86
CA VAL A 97 2.24 2.65 -6.48
C VAL A 97 2.69 2.59 -7.95
N THR A 98 3.32 3.66 -8.45
CA THR A 98 3.84 3.72 -9.81
C THR A 98 5.33 3.43 -9.81
N HIS A 99 5.75 2.38 -10.52
CA HIS A 99 7.15 1.99 -10.65
C HIS A 99 7.92 2.94 -11.57
N ILE A 100 9.24 2.77 -11.58
CA ILE A 100 10.17 3.61 -12.36
C ILE A 100 9.88 3.59 -13.86
N ASP A 101 9.33 2.50 -14.39
CA ASP A 101 8.96 2.26 -15.79
C ASP A 101 7.48 2.54 -16.08
N TYR A 102 6.78 3.26 -15.19
CA TYR A 102 5.34 3.50 -15.25
C TYR A 102 4.47 2.24 -15.09
N SER A 103 5.03 1.13 -14.68
CA SER A 103 4.25 -0.07 -14.39
C SER A 103 3.74 -0.09 -12.94
N ALA A 104 2.79 -0.99 -12.69
CA ALA A 104 2.36 -1.36 -11.34
C ALA A 104 1.98 -2.84 -11.31
N ARG A 105 2.19 -3.50 -10.17
CA ARG A 105 1.69 -4.86 -9.92
C ARG A 105 0.34 -4.78 -9.25
N ILE A 106 -0.72 -5.07 -9.99
CA ILE A 106 -2.08 -4.68 -9.68
C ILE A 106 -2.83 -5.79 -8.96
N GLN A 107 -3.53 -5.44 -7.88
CA GLN A 107 -4.62 -6.21 -7.33
C GLN A 107 -5.94 -5.52 -7.70
N THR A 108 -6.89 -6.27 -8.26
CA THR A 108 -8.29 -5.85 -8.38
C THR A 108 -9.12 -6.47 -7.27
N ILE A 109 -10.14 -5.76 -6.83
CA ILE A 109 -11.11 -6.28 -5.87
C ILE A 109 -12.52 -6.08 -6.40
N GLU A 110 -13.31 -7.15 -6.38
CA GLU A 110 -14.73 -7.13 -6.71
C GLU A 110 -15.56 -7.12 -5.43
N LYS A 111 -16.79 -6.62 -5.51
CA LYS A 111 -17.66 -6.45 -4.35
C LYS A 111 -17.93 -7.77 -3.62
N ASP A 112 -18.05 -8.86 -4.38
CA ASP A 112 -18.41 -10.18 -3.85
C ASP A 112 -17.21 -10.96 -3.30
N ASP A 113 -15.97 -10.57 -3.66
CA ASP A 113 -14.76 -11.27 -3.21
C ASP A 113 -14.43 -10.98 -1.73
N HIS A 114 -14.48 -9.71 -1.34
CA HIS A 114 -14.13 -9.25 0.00
C HIS A 114 -14.86 -7.94 0.33
N LYS A 115 -16.13 -8.07 0.70
CA LYS A 115 -17.04 -6.93 0.86
C LYS A 115 -16.47 -5.80 1.75
N LYS A 116 -15.97 -6.10 2.95
CA LYS A 116 -15.45 -5.06 3.88
C LYS A 116 -14.28 -4.28 3.25
N PHE A 117 -13.41 -4.96 2.51
CA PHE A 117 -12.26 -4.31 1.88
C PHE A 117 -12.67 -3.50 0.64
N TYR A 118 -13.62 -4.02 -0.14
CA TYR A 118 -14.23 -3.28 -1.24
C TYR A 118 -14.92 -2.00 -0.72
N ASP A 119 -15.76 -2.12 0.31
CA ASP A 119 -16.50 -0.99 0.89
C ASP A 119 -15.53 0.10 1.44
N LEU A 120 -14.41 -0.31 2.02
CA LEU A 120 -13.37 0.62 2.47
C LEU A 120 -12.78 1.42 1.30
N ILE A 121 -12.42 0.76 0.18
CA ILE A 121 -11.88 1.44 -0.98
C ILE A 121 -12.96 2.31 -1.64
N LYS A 122 -14.20 1.85 -1.63
CA LYS A 122 -15.34 2.63 -2.14
C LYS A 122 -15.57 3.91 -1.34
N ALA A 123 -15.54 3.81 0.00
CA ALA A 123 -15.61 4.99 0.86
C ALA A 123 -14.42 5.95 0.64
N PHE A 124 -13.23 5.41 0.42
CA PHE A 124 -12.07 6.21 0.06
C PHE A 124 -12.26 6.93 -1.30
N GLU A 125 -12.84 6.23 -2.29
CA GLU A 125 -13.20 6.85 -3.57
C GLU A 125 -14.20 8.00 -3.41
N GLU A 126 -15.25 7.80 -2.62
CA GLU A 126 -16.27 8.84 -2.36
C GLU A 126 -15.67 10.10 -1.73
N LEU A 127 -14.69 9.93 -0.83
CA LEU A 127 -14.00 11.04 -0.16
C LEU A 127 -12.95 11.73 -1.04
N THR A 128 -12.33 11.01 -1.96
CA THR A 128 -11.11 11.46 -2.61
C THR A 128 -11.19 11.52 -4.14
N GLY A 129 -12.16 10.84 -4.72
CA GLY A 129 -12.26 10.62 -6.16
C GLY A 129 -11.34 9.49 -6.69
N TYR A 130 -10.71 8.71 -5.80
CA TYR A 130 -9.76 7.65 -6.17
C TYR A 130 -10.16 6.30 -5.59
N GLY A 131 -10.64 5.39 -6.43
CA GLY A 131 -10.99 3.99 -6.08
C GLY A 131 -9.79 3.05 -6.01
N ILE A 132 -8.68 3.51 -5.42
CA ILE A 132 -7.39 2.82 -5.40
C ILE A 132 -6.62 3.16 -4.11
N ILE A 133 -5.95 2.17 -3.52
CA ILE A 133 -5.10 2.34 -2.32
C ILE A 133 -3.77 1.59 -2.49
N VAL A 134 -2.77 1.96 -1.69
CA VAL A 134 -1.57 1.12 -1.46
C VAL A 134 -1.98 -0.09 -0.67
N ASN A 135 -1.52 -1.29 -1.06
CA ASN A 135 -1.70 -2.53 -0.31
C ASN A 135 -0.39 -3.30 -0.19
N THR A 136 0.03 -3.58 1.02
CA THR A 136 1.20 -4.42 1.30
C THR A 136 0.95 -5.32 2.51
N SER A 137 1.71 -6.41 2.63
CA SER A 137 1.59 -7.36 3.74
C SER A 137 1.78 -6.70 5.10
N PHE A 138 1.04 -7.14 6.11
CA PHE A 138 1.15 -6.63 7.47
C PHE A 138 2.27 -7.36 8.21
N ASN A 139 3.49 -6.87 8.04
CA ASN A 139 4.71 -7.32 8.71
C ASN A 139 5.80 -6.25 8.59
N ILE A 140 6.86 -6.39 9.35
CA ILE A 140 8.12 -5.65 9.17
C ILE A 140 9.19 -6.54 8.55
N ARG A 141 10.36 -5.98 8.26
CA ARG A 141 11.49 -6.73 7.69
C ARG A 141 11.92 -7.85 8.63
N GLY A 142 12.08 -9.04 8.08
CA GLY A 142 12.53 -10.22 8.81
C GLY A 142 11.45 -10.96 9.61
N GLU A 143 10.23 -10.44 9.64
CA GLU A 143 9.10 -11.08 10.30
C GLU A 143 8.09 -11.67 9.30
N PRO A 144 7.40 -12.76 9.65
CA PRO A 144 6.27 -13.26 8.88
C PRO A 144 5.09 -12.28 8.94
N ILE A 145 4.10 -12.48 8.08
CA ILE A 145 2.84 -11.74 8.16
C ILE A 145 2.16 -12.06 9.50
N VAL A 146 1.65 -11.03 10.18
CA VAL A 146 0.97 -11.18 11.48
C VAL A 146 -0.08 -12.28 11.43
N ASN A 147 -0.13 -13.12 12.46
CA ASN A 147 -1.03 -14.27 12.52
C ASN A 147 -2.14 -14.10 13.56
N THR A 148 -1.84 -13.48 14.67
CA THR A 148 -2.78 -13.24 15.77
C THR A 148 -3.07 -11.74 15.94
N PRO A 149 -4.17 -11.36 16.62
CA PRO A 149 -4.39 -9.97 17.02
C PRO A 149 -3.23 -9.36 17.81
N MET A 150 -2.58 -10.17 18.66
CA MET A 150 -1.43 -9.74 19.43
C MET A 150 -0.21 -9.43 18.56
N ASP A 151 0.04 -10.24 17.51
CA ASP A 151 1.11 -9.96 16.56
C ASP A 151 0.84 -8.64 15.82
N ALA A 152 -0.41 -8.42 15.42
CA ALA A 152 -0.83 -7.19 14.76
C ALA A 152 -0.63 -5.97 15.69
N TYR A 153 -1.05 -6.08 16.96
CA TYR A 153 -0.89 -5.00 17.94
C TYR A 153 0.59 -4.71 18.23
N ARG A 154 1.42 -5.76 18.40
CA ARG A 154 2.88 -5.60 18.59
C ARG A 154 3.53 -4.92 17.39
N CYS A 155 3.22 -5.37 16.16
CA CYS A 155 3.73 -4.76 14.95
C CYS A 155 3.27 -3.30 14.81
N PHE A 156 2.02 -3.02 15.11
CA PHE A 156 1.45 -1.66 15.16
C PHE A 156 2.22 -0.80 16.16
N MET A 157 2.35 -1.23 17.42
CA MET A 157 3.02 -0.45 18.47
C MET A 157 4.50 -0.19 18.19
N ASN A 158 5.19 -1.11 17.52
CA ASN A 158 6.60 -1.00 17.18
C ASN A 158 6.90 -0.21 15.89
N THR A 159 5.89 0.29 15.19
CA THR A 159 6.02 1.04 13.93
C THR A 159 5.30 2.38 14.00
N GLU A 160 5.45 3.20 12.97
CA GLU A 160 4.76 4.51 12.87
C GLU A 160 3.45 4.41 12.05
N MET A 161 2.69 3.33 12.20
CA MET A 161 1.33 3.25 11.69
C MET A 161 0.41 4.12 12.56
N ASP A 162 -0.52 4.84 11.93
CA ASP A 162 -1.43 5.77 12.63
C ASP A 162 -2.59 5.03 13.29
N VAL A 163 -3.12 4.01 12.60
CA VAL A 163 -4.34 3.30 12.97
C VAL A 163 -4.15 1.80 12.79
N LEU A 164 -4.70 1.02 13.73
CA LEU A 164 -4.88 -0.42 13.62
C LEU A 164 -6.37 -0.75 13.64
N VAL A 165 -6.83 -1.50 12.65
CA VAL A 165 -8.18 -2.04 12.60
C VAL A 165 -8.12 -3.56 12.77
N LEU A 166 -8.79 -4.07 13.78
CA LEU A 166 -8.93 -5.50 14.05
C LEU A 166 -10.44 -5.84 14.08
N GLU A 167 -10.94 -6.36 12.97
CA GLU A 167 -12.37 -6.62 12.76
C GLU A 167 -13.23 -5.38 13.00
N ASP A 168 -13.87 -5.27 14.18
CA ASP A 168 -14.71 -4.16 14.58
C ASP A 168 -14.03 -3.23 15.61
N CYS A 169 -12.76 -3.52 15.95
CA CYS A 169 -11.96 -2.69 16.84
C CYS A 169 -11.13 -1.69 16.04
N PHE A 170 -11.22 -0.42 16.43
CA PHE A 170 -10.46 0.68 15.85
C PHE A 170 -9.53 1.27 16.92
N VAL A 171 -8.23 1.26 16.66
CA VAL A 171 -7.19 1.63 17.63
C VAL A 171 -6.33 2.74 17.04
N LEU A 172 -6.37 3.92 17.65
CA LEU A 172 -5.51 5.06 17.30
C LEU A 172 -4.17 4.95 18.02
N LYS A 173 -3.07 5.22 17.31
CA LYS A 173 -1.72 5.19 17.88
C LYS A 173 -1.56 6.21 19.01
N GLU A 174 -2.08 7.39 18.83
CA GLU A 174 -1.97 8.49 19.78
C GLU A 174 -2.66 8.23 21.13
N GLU A 175 -3.67 7.35 21.13
CA GLU A 175 -4.40 6.95 22.35
C GLU A 175 -3.70 5.82 23.10
N GLN A 176 -2.64 5.23 22.52
CA GLN A 176 -1.96 4.09 23.14
C GLN A 176 -0.84 4.55 24.06
N THR A 177 -0.76 3.90 25.22
CA THR A 177 0.37 4.08 26.16
C THR A 177 1.65 3.61 25.48
N LYS A 178 2.70 4.43 25.47
CA LYS A 178 4.01 4.04 24.94
C LYS A 178 4.52 2.83 25.71
N ILE A 179 4.70 1.72 25.03
CA ILE A 179 5.36 0.54 25.62
C ILE A 179 6.83 0.91 25.82
N ASN A 180 7.31 0.90 27.07
CA ASN A 180 8.74 1.03 27.34
C ASN A 180 9.46 -0.16 26.71
N ARG A 181 10.42 0.11 25.82
CA ARG A 181 11.19 -0.91 25.08
C ARG A 181 12.07 -1.80 25.96
N GLU A 182 12.14 -1.53 27.27
CA GLU A 182 12.96 -2.27 28.24
C GLU A 182 12.24 -3.48 28.87
N GLU A 183 10.93 -3.59 28.73
CA GLU A 183 10.21 -4.80 29.18
C GLU A 183 10.07 -5.73 27.97
N GLY A 184 11.06 -6.63 27.85
CA GLY A 184 11.22 -7.59 26.76
C GLY A 184 9.95 -8.40 26.47
N LEU A 185 9.45 -8.23 25.26
CA LEU A 185 8.47 -9.11 24.60
C LEU A 185 9.13 -9.77 23.39
#